data_5f2052db52fddfee5c5ebd6f1e1e4eb1
#
_entry.id   5f2052db52fddfee5c5ebd6f1e1e4eb1
#
_cell.length_a   1.000
_cell.length_b   1.000
_cell.length_c   1.000
_cell.angle_alpha   90.00
_cell.angle_beta   90.00
_cell.angle_gamma   90.00
#
_symmetry.space_group_name_H-M   'P 1'
#
loop_
_entity.id
_entity.type
_entity.pdbx_description
1 polymer ?
#
loop_
_entity_poly.entity_id
_entity_poly.type
_entity_poly.pdbx_seq_one_letter_code
_entity_poly.pdbx_strand_id
1 'polypeptide(L)'
;MDEETAQKLVYSGGLKIYSTMDSEAQKTVDEAFKNPSNFPSLLNLHTDSNGNVITDKGAISLYKHSNLVNGKDDMTLKSSEFKENSDGSVTLKAGKRLNFYKTTVDSGTDYSVELKPSYTSEGGEFYIYATGYVNIPAANKTMDKNGNVTIDADYIKSNPDMIKKSGSKLVLKDALITMTDKVIQPQGAMVIAEVGTGEIKAMIGGRGSHGSGLFNRALNPRQPGSSIKPLAVYGAALQKSYDYLQKDEKYQYTDYNNDTQGTKYYGDYMTAGSTIVDEPLTFEGRTWPSNSYGGYKGRISMRRAMQLSSNVCAVKIWLQVGSEYSANLVEKFGITTLNREGDNNDENAAALALGGLSSGAKPIEMAQAFAAIPNGGTRQSSIAYRKVLDRNGNLLLTSESKETKVLDEGVATS
;
A
#
# COMPACT_ATOMS: atom_id res chain seq x y z
N MET A 1 2.40 -6.13 30.12
CA MET A 1 0.94 -6.02 29.98
C MET A 1 0.61 -6.66 28.66
N ASP A 2 -0.33 -7.62 28.65
CA ASP A 2 -0.81 -8.21 27.40
C ASP A 2 -1.76 -7.26 26.64
N GLU A 3 -2.03 -7.57 25.37
CA GLU A 3 -2.83 -6.71 24.47
C GLU A 3 -4.28 -6.55 24.96
N GLU A 4 -4.89 -7.63 25.49
CA GLU A 4 -6.27 -7.61 25.97
C GLU A 4 -6.41 -6.66 27.18
N THR A 5 -5.47 -6.73 28.13
CA THR A 5 -5.41 -5.83 29.28
C THR A 5 -5.19 -4.39 28.85
N ALA A 6 -4.32 -4.14 27.86
CA ALA A 6 -4.08 -2.81 27.34
C ALA A 6 -5.33 -2.22 26.67
N GLN A 7 -6.03 -3.00 25.84
CA GLN A 7 -7.30 -2.61 25.21
C GLN A 7 -8.36 -2.27 26.28
N LYS A 8 -8.53 -3.11 27.28
CA LYS A 8 -9.49 -2.88 28.37
C LYS A 8 -9.18 -1.57 29.11
N LEU A 9 -7.91 -1.28 29.36
CA LEU A 9 -7.50 -0.01 29.98
C LEU A 9 -7.83 1.19 29.10
N VAL A 10 -7.58 1.12 27.79
CA VAL A 10 -7.89 2.21 26.84
C VAL A 10 -9.39 2.48 26.79
N TYR A 11 -10.24 1.45 26.71
CA TYR A 11 -11.68 1.63 26.54
C TYR A 11 -12.45 1.87 27.83
N SER A 12 -11.98 1.35 28.97
CA SER A 12 -12.74 1.41 30.23
C SER A 12 -11.90 1.78 31.47
N GLY A 13 -10.59 1.96 31.33
CA GLY A 13 -9.70 2.26 32.44
C GLY A 13 -9.75 3.69 32.96
N GLY A 14 -10.43 4.61 32.27
CA GLY A 14 -10.49 6.02 32.63
C GLY A 14 -9.18 6.75 32.42
N LEU A 15 -8.39 6.36 31.41
CA LEU A 15 -7.12 6.98 31.07
C LEU A 15 -7.29 8.43 30.58
N LYS A 16 -6.31 9.28 30.92
CA LYS A 16 -6.15 10.62 30.35
C LYS A 16 -4.96 10.60 29.40
N ILE A 17 -5.24 10.59 28.09
CA ILE A 17 -4.21 10.53 27.04
C ILE A 17 -3.98 11.95 26.52
N TYR A 18 -2.74 12.43 26.63
CA TYR A 18 -2.30 13.71 26.09
C TYR A 18 -1.70 13.45 24.69
N SER A 19 -2.54 13.52 23.67
CA SER A 19 -2.11 13.31 22.29
C SER A 19 -1.31 14.51 21.75
N THR A 20 -0.57 14.28 20.67
CA THR A 20 0.15 15.34 19.92
C THR A 20 -0.73 15.98 18.84
N MET A 21 -1.92 15.45 18.63
CA MET A 21 -2.86 15.88 17.60
C MET A 21 -3.20 17.37 17.74
N ASP A 22 -3.14 18.06 16.60
CA ASP A 22 -3.70 19.39 16.42
C ASP A 22 -5.11 19.25 15.82
N SER A 23 -6.12 19.74 16.54
CA SER A 23 -7.51 19.56 16.17
C SER A 23 -7.90 20.32 14.88
N GLU A 24 -7.27 21.45 14.58
CA GLU A 24 -7.53 22.21 13.36
C GLU A 24 -6.87 21.53 12.15
N ALA A 25 -5.62 21.06 12.32
CA ALA A 25 -4.96 20.28 11.29
C ALA A 25 -5.72 18.99 10.97
N GLN A 26 -6.17 18.26 12.01
CA GLN A 26 -6.97 17.04 11.81
C GLN A 26 -8.28 17.34 11.09
N LYS A 27 -9.01 18.38 11.50
CA LYS A 27 -10.25 18.81 10.82
C LYS A 27 -10.00 19.15 9.35
N THR A 28 -8.93 19.86 9.05
CA THR A 28 -8.56 20.22 7.67
C THR A 28 -8.30 18.99 6.81
N VAL A 29 -7.58 18.00 7.36
CA VAL A 29 -7.32 16.72 6.69
C VAL A 29 -8.62 15.94 6.46
N ASP A 30 -9.49 15.87 7.48
CA ASP A 30 -10.77 15.18 7.37
C ASP A 30 -11.68 15.81 6.30
N GLU A 31 -11.73 17.14 6.23
CA GLU A 31 -12.50 17.87 5.21
C GLU A 31 -11.92 17.66 3.80
N ALA A 32 -10.59 17.68 3.67
CA ALA A 32 -9.93 17.42 2.40
C ALA A 32 -10.23 16.01 1.88
N PHE A 33 -10.29 15.00 2.76
CA PHE A 33 -10.58 13.61 2.40
C PHE A 33 -12.07 13.35 2.11
N LYS A 34 -12.97 14.20 2.60
CA LYS A 34 -14.41 14.16 2.25
C LYS A 34 -14.69 14.74 0.86
N ASN A 35 -13.83 15.61 0.34
CA ASN A 35 -14.04 16.27 -0.95
C ASN A 35 -13.61 15.37 -2.11
N PRO A 36 -14.55 14.86 -2.94
CA PRO A 36 -14.22 13.95 -4.06
C PRO A 36 -13.28 14.57 -5.09
N SER A 37 -13.30 15.91 -5.26
CA SER A 37 -12.46 16.60 -6.24
C SER A 37 -10.96 16.55 -5.93
N ASN A 38 -10.58 16.19 -4.69
CA ASN A 38 -9.19 16.00 -4.30
C ASN A 38 -8.64 14.63 -4.73
N PHE A 39 -9.45 13.78 -5.34
CA PHE A 39 -9.07 12.44 -5.75
C PHE A 39 -9.27 12.26 -7.26
N PRO A 40 -8.39 11.46 -7.92
CA PRO A 40 -8.56 11.20 -9.34
C PRO A 40 -9.84 10.40 -9.59
N SER A 41 -10.50 10.71 -10.71
CA SER A 41 -11.68 9.97 -11.17
C SER A 41 -11.26 8.61 -11.75
N LEU A 42 -12.01 7.55 -11.43
CA LEU A 42 -11.82 6.20 -11.95
C LEU A 42 -12.74 5.91 -13.17
N LEU A 43 -13.05 6.92 -13.98
CA LEU A 43 -14.04 6.81 -15.06
C LEU A 43 -13.61 5.95 -16.27
N ASN A 44 -12.32 5.67 -16.45
CA ASN A 44 -11.81 4.94 -17.62
C ASN A 44 -11.40 3.50 -17.27
N LEU A 45 -12.32 2.72 -16.72
CA LEU A 45 -12.09 1.31 -16.47
C LEU A 45 -12.21 0.51 -17.77
N HIS A 46 -11.23 -0.37 -18.02
CA HIS A 46 -11.34 -1.35 -19.10
C HIS A 46 -12.35 -2.43 -18.72
N THR A 47 -13.50 -2.47 -19.40
CA THR A 47 -14.61 -3.36 -19.05
C THR A 47 -15.01 -4.27 -20.20
N ASP A 48 -15.56 -5.45 -19.87
CA ASP A 48 -16.24 -6.32 -20.83
C ASP A 48 -17.64 -5.78 -21.23
N SER A 49 -18.33 -6.46 -22.12
CA SER A 49 -19.68 -6.09 -22.58
C SER A 49 -20.76 -6.10 -21.47
N ASN A 50 -20.48 -6.74 -20.33
CA ASN A 50 -21.37 -6.77 -19.17
C ASN A 50 -20.98 -5.72 -18.12
N GLY A 51 -19.96 -4.92 -18.39
CA GLY A 51 -19.44 -3.91 -17.48
C GLY A 51 -18.56 -4.45 -16.35
N ASN A 52 -18.07 -5.69 -16.42
CA ASN A 52 -17.06 -6.18 -15.47
C ASN A 52 -15.70 -5.62 -15.84
N VAL A 53 -14.90 -5.21 -14.84
CA VAL A 53 -13.52 -4.75 -15.07
C VAL A 53 -12.65 -5.95 -15.44
N ILE A 54 -11.89 -5.81 -16.50
CA ILE A 54 -11.02 -6.87 -17.03
C ILE A 54 -9.55 -6.44 -17.04
N THR A 55 -8.67 -7.43 -16.92
CA THR A 55 -7.23 -7.26 -17.11
C THR A 55 -6.89 -7.16 -18.59
N ASP A 56 -5.66 -6.77 -18.94
CA ASP A 56 -5.15 -6.75 -20.32
C ASP A 56 -5.23 -8.13 -21.01
N LYS A 57 -5.29 -9.21 -20.23
CA LYS A 57 -5.47 -10.59 -20.72
C LYS A 57 -6.95 -11.00 -20.85
N GLY A 58 -7.89 -10.08 -20.63
CA GLY A 58 -9.33 -10.31 -20.70
C GLY A 58 -9.95 -11.08 -19.52
N ALA A 59 -9.19 -11.34 -18.45
CA ALA A 59 -9.74 -11.97 -17.26
C ALA A 59 -10.48 -10.94 -16.40
N ILE A 60 -11.66 -11.31 -15.85
CA ILE A 60 -12.42 -10.44 -14.96
C ILE A 60 -11.63 -10.29 -13.65
N SER A 61 -11.26 -9.05 -13.33
CA SER A 61 -10.63 -8.68 -12.07
C SER A 61 -11.64 -8.21 -11.03
N LEU A 62 -12.74 -7.57 -11.49
CA LEU A 62 -13.77 -7.01 -10.61
C LEU A 62 -15.13 -7.09 -11.30
N TYR A 63 -16.10 -7.74 -10.68
CA TYR A 63 -17.45 -7.82 -11.23
C TYR A 63 -18.21 -6.51 -11.06
N LYS A 64 -19.04 -6.13 -12.01
CA LYS A 64 -20.11 -5.18 -11.73
C LYS A 64 -21.04 -5.82 -10.69
N HIS A 65 -21.36 -5.13 -9.60
CA HIS A 65 -22.10 -5.70 -8.47
C HIS A 65 -23.42 -6.35 -8.89
N SER A 66 -24.16 -5.69 -9.80
CA SER A 66 -25.40 -6.23 -10.37
C SER A 66 -25.24 -7.54 -11.19
N ASN A 67 -24.02 -7.93 -11.53
CA ASN A 67 -23.72 -9.23 -12.17
C ASN A 67 -23.47 -10.35 -11.16
N LEU A 68 -23.28 -10.02 -9.87
CA LEU A 68 -23.17 -10.99 -8.79
C LEU A 68 -24.50 -11.19 -8.09
N VAL A 69 -25.11 -10.10 -7.64
CA VAL A 69 -26.39 -10.10 -6.90
C VAL A 69 -27.37 -9.11 -7.54
N ASN A 70 -28.66 -9.34 -7.32
CA ASN A 70 -29.72 -8.39 -7.76
C ASN A 70 -29.91 -7.25 -6.72
N GLY A 71 -30.85 -6.35 -6.97
CA GLY A 71 -31.14 -5.23 -6.07
C GLY A 71 -31.72 -5.61 -4.70
N LYS A 72 -31.87 -6.91 -4.42
CA LYS A 72 -32.28 -7.47 -3.13
C LYS A 72 -31.16 -8.36 -2.54
N ASP A 73 -29.96 -8.27 -3.07
CA ASP A 73 -28.79 -9.08 -2.73
C ASP A 73 -28.96 -10.60 -2.95
N ASP A 74 -29.96 -11.04 -3.72
CA ASP A 74 -30.09 -12.43 -4.12
C ASP A 74 -29.06 -12.77 -5.22
N MET A 75 -28.37 -13.89 -5.10
CA MET A 75 -27.49 -14.42 -6.13
C MET A 75 -28.19 -15.50 -6.96
N THR A 76 -28.29 -15.28 -8.27
CA THR A 76 -28.81 -16.27 -9.20
C THR A 76 -27.67 -16.97 -9.94
N LEU A 77 -27.46 -18.26 -9.71
CA LEU A 77 -26.48 -19.10 -10.36
C LEU A 77 -27.08 -19.73 -11.63
N LYS A 78 -26.27 -19.76 -12.71
CA LYS A 78 -26.60 -20.41 -13.99
C LYS A 78 -26.24 -21.90 -13.91
N SER A 79 -26.80 -22.73 -14.78
CA SER A 79 -26.51 -24.18 -14.86
C SER A 79 -25.03 -24.53 -15.06
N SER A 80 -24.24 -23.58 -15.59
CA SER A 80 -22.79 -23.74 -15.71
C SER A 80 -22.02 -23.56 -14.39
N GLU A 81 -22.67 -22.99 -13.35
CA GLU A 81 -22.03 -22.61 -12.09
C GLU A 81 -22.34 -23.57 -10.93
N PHE A 82 -23.30 -24.47 -11.14
CA PHE A 82 -23.64 -25.51 -10.17
C PHE A 82 -24.00 -26.83 -10.85
N LYS A 83 -24.13 -27.88 -10.07
CA LYS A 83 -24.65 -29.17 -10.47
C LYS A 83 -25.61 -29.65 -9.41
N GLU A 84 -26.79 -30.08 -9.84
CA GLU A 84 -27.71 -30.81 -8.98
C GLU A 84 -27.35 -32.29 -8.99
N ASN A 85 -27.26 -32.91 -7.83
CA ASN A 85 -26.96 -34.33 -7.67
C ASN A 85 -28.25 -35.13 -7.49
N SER A 86 -28.20 -36.46 -7.74
CA SER A 86 -29.35 -37.36 -7.69
C SER A 86 -29.97 -37.50 -6.30
N ASP A 87 -29.21 -37.21 -5.24
CA ASP A 87 -29.66 -37.20 -3.84
C ASP A 87 -30.32 -35.87 -3.43
N GLY A 88 -30.41 -34.90 -4.33
CA GLY A 88 -30.99 -33.58 -4.06
C GLY A 88 -29.99 -32.57 -3.49
N SER A 89 -28.74 -32.95 -3.22
CA SER A 89 -27.67 -32.01 -2.90
C SER A 89 -27.26 -31.15 -4.11
N VAL A 90 -26.58 -30.03 -3.88
CA VAL A 90 -26.12 -29.11 -4.93
C VAL A 90 -24.62 -28.86 -4.80
N THR A 91 -23.89 -29.12 -5.87
CA THR A 91 -22.47 -28.82 -5.96
C THR A 91 -22.25 -27.48 -6.67
N LEU A 92 -21.71 -26.48 -5.95
CA LEU A 92 -21.26 -25.20 -6.48
C LEU A 92 -19.89 -25.37 -7.12
N LYS A 93 -19.69 -24.86 -8.35
CA LYS A 93 -18.44 -25.03 -9.12
C LYS A 93 -17.45 -23.94 -8.84
N ALA A 94 -16.21 -24.33 -8.53
CA ALA A 94 -15.10 -23.42 -8.35
C ALA A 94 -14.77 -22.59 -9.61
N GLY A 95 -14.13 -21.41 -9.40
CA GLY A 95 -13.58 -20.59 -10.48
C GLY A 95 -14.61 -19.80 -11.31
N LYS A 96 -15.87 -19.74 -10.88
CA LYS A 96 -16.92 -18.90 -11.48
C LYS A 96 -17.06 -17.59 -10.68
N ARG A 97 -18.26 -17.19 -10.32
CA ARG A 97 -18.50 -15.99 -9.51
C ARG A 97 -18.28 -16.20 -7.99
N LEU A 98 -18.00 -17.43 -7.58
CA LEU A 98 -17.70 -17.82 -6.22
C LEU A 98 -16.25 -18.33 -6.12
N ASN A 99 -15.64 -18.06 -4.99
CA ASN A 99 -14.39 -18.64 -4.51
C ASN A 99 -14.68 -19.52 -3.28
N PHE A 100 -13.89 -20.56 -3.11
CA PHE A 100 -14.00 -21.45 -1.97
C PHE A 100 -12.64 -21.60 -1.29
N TYR A 101 -12.60 -21.44 0.03
CA TYR A 101 -11.36 -21.56 0.79
C TYR A 101 -11.56 -22.47 1.99
N LYS A 102 -10.55 -23.30 2.26
CA LYS A 102 -10.51 -24.08 3.49
C LYS A 102 -10.15 -23.15 4.64
N THR A 103 -10.95 -23.15 5.70
CA THR A 103 -10.74 -22.38 6.91
C THR A 103 -10.69 -23.30 8.13
N THR A 104 -10.09 -22.84 9.22
CA THR A 104 -10.12 -23.54 10.51
C THR A 104 -11.01 -22.73 11.45
N VAL A 105 -11.98 -23.39 12.05
CA VAL A 105 -12.88 -22.83 13.06
C VAL A 105 -12.79 -23.68 14.34
N ASP A 106 -13.33 -23.20 15.46
CA ASP A 106 -13.23 -23.90 16.75
C ASP A 106 -13.76 -25.35 16.70
N SER A 107 -14.76 -25.61 15.85
CA SER A 107 -15.34 -26.94 15.61
C SER A 107 -14.57 -27.81 14.60
N GLY A 108 -13.45 -27.35 14.06
CA GLY A 108 -12.62 -28.07 13.07
C GLY A 108 -12.44 -27.38 11.74
N THR A 109 -12.53 -28.12 10.63
CA THR A 109 -12.40 -27.57 9.27
C THR A 109 -13.75 -27.06 8.77
N ASP A 110 -13.74 -25.83 8.23
CA ASP A 110 -14.86 -25.28 7.44
C ASP A 110 -14.38 -24.91 6.03
N TYR A 111 -15.33 -24.61 5.13
CA TYR A 111 -15.08 -24.12 3.79
C TYR A 111 -15.88 -22.83 3.58
N SER A 112 -15.19 -21.69 3.46
CA SER A 112 -15.86 -20.44 3.11
C SER A 112 -16.38 -20.51 1.68
N VAL A 113 -17.57 -19.96 1.47
CA VAL A 113 -18.16 -19.74 0.14
C VAL A 113 -18.25 -18.23 -0.07
N GLU A 114 -17.38 -17.71 -0.88
CA GLU A 114 -17.16 -16.26 -1.02
C GLU A 114 -17.54 -15.78 -2.41
N LEU A 115 -18.27 -14.65 -2.47
CA LEU A 115 -18.50 -13.93 -3.72
C LEU A 115 -17.19 -13.25 -4.14
N LYS A 116 -16.93 -13.25 -5.43
CA LYS A 116 -15.79 -12.50 -5.98
C LYS A 116 -15.94 -11.00 -5.76
N PRO A 117 -14.84 -10.24 -5.72
CA PRO A 117 -14.89 -8.80 -5.56
C PRO A 117 -15.78 -8.14 -6.61
N SER A 118 -16.52 -7.12 -6.19
CA SER A 118 -17.43 -6.39 -7.08
C SER A 118 -17.40 -4.89 -6.84
N TYR A 119 -17.92 -4.13 -7.79
CA TYR A 119 -18.00 -2.69 -7.70
C TYR A 119 -19.40 -2.15 -7.99
N THR A 120 -19.69 -0.98 -7.43
CA THR A 120 -20.82 -0.12 -7.78
C THR A 120 -20.36 1.31 -7.97
N SER A 121 -21.14 2.11 -8.68
CA SER A 121 -20.89 3.55 -8.81
C SER A 121 -22.14 4.28 -8.34
N GLU A 122 -21.96 5.21 -7.40
CA GLU A 122 -23.02 5.97 -6.76
C GLU A 122 -22.61 7.43 -6.65
N GLY A 123 -23.44 8.37 -7.09
CA GLY A 123 -23.14 9.80 -7.01
C GLY A 123 -21.86 10.24 -7.75
N GLY A 124 -21.42 9.48 -8.76
CA GLY A 124 -20.15 9.73 -9.48
C GLY A 124 -18.92 9.17 -8.79
N GLU A 125 -19.08 8.56 -7.63
CA GLU A 125 -18.00 7.88 -6.90
C GLU A 125 -18.04 6.37 -7.14
N PHE A 126 -16.87 5.73 -7.01
CA PHE A 126 -16.65 4.31 -7.27
C PHE A 126 -16.42 3.57 -5.96
N TYR A 127 -17.18 2.49 -5.73
CA TYR A 127 -17.10 1.69 -4.50
C TYR A 127 -16.79 0.25 -4.83
N ILE A 128 -15.99 -0.40 -3.99
CA ILE A 128 -15.65 -1.82 -4.10
C ILE A 128 -16.16 -2.56 -2.86
N TYR A 129 -16.85 -3.68 -3.11
CA TYR A 129 -17.05 -4.75 -2.14
C TYR A 129 -15.89 -5.73 -2.31
N ALA A 130 -15.07 -5.90 -1.26
CA ALA A 130 -13.91 -6.79 -1.30
C ALA A 130 -14.33 -8.25 -1.50
N THR A 131 -15.42 -8.66 -0.84
CA THR A 131 -16.04 -9.98 -0.96
C THR A 131 -17.47 -9.94 -0.43
N GLY A 132 -18.14 -11.07 -0.48
CA GLY A 132 -19.35 -11.41 0.25
C GLY A 132 -19.31 -12.87 0.62
N TYR A 133 -20.13 -13.30 1.55
CA TYR A 133 -20.15 -14.67 2.05
C TYR A 133 -21.52 -15.29 1.84
N VAL A 134 -21.55 -16.54 1.38
CA VAL A 134 -22.75 -17.37 1.42
C VAL A 134 -22.69 -18.21 2.70
N ASN A 135 -23.52 -17.87 3.67
CA ASN A 135 -23.49 -18.41 5.04
C ASN A 135 -24.19 -19.77 5.11
N ILE A 136 -23.44 -20.82 4.82
CA ILE A 136 -23.90 -22.21 4.98
C ILE A 136 -23.10 -22.81 6.15
N PRO A 137 -23.76 -23.43 7.16
CA PRO A 137 -23.06 -24.03 8.28
C PRO A 137 -22.02 -25.07 7.84
N ALA A 138 -20.91 -25.17 8.57
CA ALA A 138 -19.82 -26.11 8.25
C ALA A 138 -20.31 -27.57 8.14
N ALA A 139 -21.23 -27.99 9.00
CA ALA A 139 -21.80 -29.33 9.01
C ALA A 139 -22.64 -29.66 7.75
N ASN A 140 -23.04 -28.65 6.97
CA ASN A 140 -23.96 -28.82 5.83
C ASN A 140 -23.27 -28.59 4.49
N LYS A 141 -21.94 -28.55 4.44
CA LYS A 141 -21.17 -28.42 3.21
C LYS A 141 -19.87 -29.21 3.25
N THR A 142 -19.48 -29.70 2.10
CA THR A 142 -18.23 -30.45 1.90
C THR A 142 -17.50 -29.91 0.67
N MET A 143 -16.18 -30.09 0.59
CA MET A 143 -15.39 -29.72 -0.58
C MET A 143 -14.78 -30.97 -1.23
N ASP A 144 -14.89 -31.06 -2.54
CA ASP A 144 -14.27 -32.14 -3.31
C ASP A 144 -12.79 -31.81 -3.64
N LYS A 145 -12.08 -32.81 -4.21
CA LYS A 145 -10.67 -32.66 -4.62
C LYS A 145 -10.44 -31.61 -5.73
N ASN A 146 -11.49 -31.20 -6.43
CA ASN A 146 -11.45 -30.17 -7.49
C ASN A 146 -11.78 -28.78 -6.92
N GLY A 147 -11.97 -28.65 -5.62
CA GLY A 147 -12.29 -27.39 -4.95
C GLY A 147 -13.76 -26.96 -5.12
N ASN A 148 -14.67 -27.82 -5.54
CA ASN A 148 -16.10 -27.52 -5.59
C ASN A 148 -16.71 -27.75 -4.22
N VAL A 149 -17.69 -26.95 -3.84
CA VAL A 149 -18.42 -27.09 -2.56
C VAL A 149 -19.80 -27.68 -2.79
N THR A 150 -20.12 -28.75 -2.09
CA THR A 150 -21.45 -29.38 -2.13
C THR A 150 -22.24 -29.01 -0.87
N ILE A 151 -23.45 -28.53 -1.07
CA ILE A 151 -24.44 -28.23 -0.03
C ILE A 151 -25.35 -29.45 0.13
N ASP A 152 -25.56 -29.88 1.34
CA ASP A 152 -26.34 -31.10 1.67
C ASP A 152 -27.81 -30.98 1.27
N ALA A 153 -28.39 -32.08 0.81
CA ALA A 153 -29.79 -32.17 0.43
C ALA A 153 -30.75 -31.81 1.57
N ASP A 154 -30.47 -32.29 2.79
CA ASP A 154 -31.30 -32.03 3.96
C ASP A 154 -31.28 -30.55 4.35
N TYR A 155 -30.12 -29.87 4.22
CA TYR A 155 -30.04 -28.45 4.45
C TYR A 155 -30.89 -27.66 3.44
N ILE A 156 -30.79 -28.01 2.14
CA ILE A 156 -31.58 -27.37 1.08
C ILE A 156 -33.08 -27.57 1.32
N LYS A 157 -33.49 -28.81 1.67
CA LYS A 157 -34.88 -29.15 1.95
C LYS A 157 -35.44 -28.43 3.18
N SER A 158 -34.60 -28.20 4.18
CA SER A 158 -34.97 -27.50 5.41
C SER A 158 -34.99 -25.97 5.25
N ASN A 159 -34.41 -25.45 4.19
CA ASN A 159 -34.30 -24.01 3.93
C ASN A 159 -34.86 -23.62 2.53
N PRO A 160 -36.12 -23.99 2.19
CA PRO A 160 -36.67 -23.82 0.85
C PRO A 160 -36.86 -22.34 0.48
N ASP A 161 -36.91 -21.45 1.47
CA ASP A 161 -36.99 -20.00 1.24
C ASP A 161 -35.66 -19.33 1.02
N MET A 162 -34.55 -19.95 1.38
CA MET A 162 -33.19 -19.43 1.24
C MET A 162 -32.50 -19.96 -0.01
N ILE A 163 -32.78 -21.20 -0.42
CA ILE A 163 -32.18 -21.84 -1.60
C ILE A 163 -33.33 -22.32 -2.52
N LYS A 164 -33.54 -21.58 -3.61
CA LYS A 164 -34.66 -21.82 -4.53
C LYS A 164 -34.19 -22.29 -5.89
N LYS A 165 -34.79 -23.37 -6.38
CA LYS A 165 -34.64 -23.79 -7.77
C LYS A 165 -35.67 -23.06 -8.64
N SER A 166 -35.25 -22.53 -9.78
CA SER A 166 -36.09 -21.85 -10.74
C SER A 166 -35.66 -22.25 -12.16
N GLY A 167 -36.29 -23.32 -12.68
CA GLY A 167 -35.87 -23.94 -13.94
C GLY A 167 -34.43 -24.44 -13.88
N SER A 168 -33.57 -23.97 -14.81
CA SER A 168 -32.14 -24.29 -14.85
C SER A 168 -31.27 -23.40 -13.95
N LYS A 169 -31.87 -22.61 -13.08
CA LYS A 169 -31.18 -21.65 -12.21
C LYS A 169 -31.32 -22.05 -10.75
N LEU A 170 -30.30 -21.70 -9.94
CA LEU A 170 -30.33 -21.77 -8.49
C LEU A 170 -30.25 -20.36 -7.91
N VAL A 171 -31.19 -20.02 -7.06
CA VAL A 171 -31.23 -18.72 -6.38
C VAL A 171 -30.83 -18.91 -4.92
N LEU A 172 -29.74 -18.25 -4.53
CA LEU A 172 -29.34 -18.07 -3.14
C LEU A 172 -29.89 -16.72 -2.69
N LYS A 173 -30.74 -16.74 -1.67
CA LYS A 173 -31.42 -15.53 -1.18
C LYS A 173 -30.51 -14.68 -0.30
N ASP A 174 -30.83 -13.38 -0.23
CA ASP A 174 -30.15 -12.39 0.61
C ASP A 174 -29.93 -12.84 2.06
N ALA A 175 -30.88 -13.57 2.64
CA ALA A 175 -30.76 -14.14 3.98
C ALA A 175 -29.54 -15.08 4.17
N LEU A 176 -29.00 -15.65 3.09
CA LEU A 176 -27.76 -16.42 3.10
C LEU A 176 -26.52 -15.58 2.78
N ILE A 177 -26.69 -14.35 2.30
CA ILE A 177 -25.59 -13.56 1.77
C ILE A 177 -25.27 -12.42 2.72
N THR A 178 -24.01 -12.32 3.12
CA THR A 178 -23.49 -11.16 3.84
C THR A 178 -22.43 -10.51 2.97
N MET A 179 -22.68 -9.28 2.53
CA MET A 179 -21.66 -8.48 1.83
C MET A 179 -20.75 -7.77 2.83
N THR A 180 -19.48 -7.67 2.51
CA THR A 180 -18.56 -6.75 3.23
C THR A 180 -18.99 -5.30 2.97
N ASP A 181 -18.57 -4.39 3.85
CA ASP A 181 -18.79 -2.97 3.62
C ASP A 181 -18.17 -2.52 2.29
N LYS A 182 -18.90 -1.68 1.57
CA LYS A 182 -18.38 -1.07 0.36
C LYS A 182 -17.38 0.02 0.71
N VAL A 183 -16.25 0.01 0.04
CA VAL A 183 -15.14 0.95 0.26
C VAL A 183 -14.97 1.84 -0.95
N ILE A 184 -15.06 3.15 -0.73
CA ILE A 184 -14.86 4.15 -1.78
C ILE A 184 -13.46 4.06 -2.39
N GLN A 185 -13.32 4.32 -3.70
CA GLN A 185 -12.07 4.34 -4.44
C GLN A 185 -11.91 5.66 -5.23
N PRO A 186 -10.66 6.08 -5.52
CA PRO A 186 -9.43 5.55 -4.95
C PRO A 186 -9.30 5.83 -3.46
N GLN A 187 -8.52 5.01 -2.77
CA GLN A 187 -8.16 5.23 -1.38
C GLN A 187 -6.91 6.13 -1.28
N GLY A 188 -6.75 6.78 -0.15
CA GLY A 188 -5.59 7.58 0.19
C GLY A 188 -5.33 7.57 1.70
N ALA A 189 -4.16 8.05 2.09
CA ALA A 189 -3.82 8.32 3.49
C ALA A 189 -2.95 9.58 3.55
N MET A 190 -2.97 10.25 4.69
CA MET A 190 -2.13 11.42 4.94
C MET A 190 -1.61 11.40 6.36
N VAL A 191 -0.39 11.91 6.53
CA VAL A 191 0.23 12.18 7.83
C VAL A 191 0.77 13.60 7.80
N ILE A 192 0.50 14.37 8.83
CA ILE A 192 1.14 15.67 9.10
C ILE A 192 1.99 15.49 10.34
N ALA A 193 3.30 15.65 10.18
CA ALA A 193 4.28 15.58 11.26
C ALA A 193 4.95 16.95 11.46
N GLU A 194 5.21 17.32 12.69
CA GLU A 194 5.94 18.55 13.02
C GLU A 194 7.44 18.31 12.89
N VAL A 195 8.09 19.19 12.11
CA VAL A 195 9.55 19.17 11.95
C VAL A 195 10.22 19.52 13.28
N GLY A 196 11.26 18.76 13.64
CA GLY A 196 12.06 19.01 14.84
C GLY A 196 11.52 18.38 16.13
N THR A 197 10.24 17.97 16.18
CA THR A 197 9.66 17.32 17.37
C THR A 197 9.27 15.85 17.16
N GLY A 198 8.99 15.46 15.92
CA GLY A 198 8.45 14.14 15.59
C GLY A 198 6.97 13.97 15.95
N GLU A 199 6.31 15.01 16.44
CA GLU A 199 4.89 14.95 16.80
C GLU A 199 4.00 14.79 15.57
N ILE A 200 3.10 13.81 15.62
CA ILE A 200 2.06 13.64 14.62
C ILE A 200 0.90 14.59 14.95
N LYS A 201 0.68 15.59 14.11
CA LYS A 201 -0.36 16.60 14.27
C LYS A 201 -1.69 16.20 13.67
N ALA A 202 -1.69 15.45 12.58
CA ALA A 202 -2.88 14.89 11.97
C ALA A 202 -2.57 13.60 11.23
N MET A 203 -3.55 12.71 11.17
CA MET A 203 -3.45 11.46 10.43
C MET A 203 -4.82 11.01 9.94
N ILE A 204 -4.90 10.58 8.69
CA ILE A 204 -6.05 9.86 8.15
C ILE A 204 -5.58 8.63 7.38
N GLY A 205 -6.17 7.48 7.70
CA GLY A 205 -5.79 6.17 7.13
C GLY A 205 -6.60 5.72 5.93
N GLY A 206 -7.63 6.48 5.52
CA GLY A 206 -8.49 6.10 4.40
C GLY A 206 -9.63 7.08 4.15
N ARG A 207 -10.30 6.93 3.01
CA ARG A 207 -11.53 7.66 2.65
C ARG A 207 -12.76 6.88 3.10
N GLY A 208 -13.80 7.60 3.55
CA GLY A 208 -15.16 7.08 3.76
C GLY A 208 -15.29 5.97 4.80
N SER A 209 -14.26 5.74 5.61
CA SER A 209 -14.25 4.68 6.61
C SER A 209 -14.63 5.22 7.99
N HIS A 210 -15.60 4.62 8.65
CA HIS A 210 -16.05 4.95 9.99
C HIS A 210 -16.12 3.69 10.84
N GLY A 211 -15.63 3.73 12.08
CA GLY A 211 -15.70 2.61 13.02
C GLY A 211 -14.33 2.22 13.61
N SER A 212 -14.29 1.10 14.32
CA SER A 212 -13.08 0.52 14.91
C SER A 212 -12.47 -0.56 14.03
N GLY A 213 -11.18 -0.85 14.20
CA GLY A 213 -10.51 -1.94 13.47
C GLY A 213 -10.25 -1.66 11.99
N LEU A 214 -10.31 -0.40 11.57
CA LEU A 214 -10.12 -0.01 10.17
C LEU A 214 -8.65 -0.13 9.73
N PHE A 215 -8.46 -0.54 8.48
CA PHE A 215 -7.14 -0.60 7.87
C PHE A 215 -6.55 0.82 7.70
N ASN A 216 -5.56 1.14 8.50
CA ASN A 216 -4.88 2.44 8.46
C ASN A 216 -3.72 2.43 7.44
N ARG A 217 -3.94 3.01 6.27
CA ARG A 217 -2.94 3.09 5.18
C ARG A 217 -1.78 4.02 5.48
N ALA A 218 -1.91 4.91 6.46
CA ALA A 218 -0.80 5.76 6.90
C ALA A 218 0.30 4.96 7.63
N LEU A 219 -0.08 3.82 8.24
CA LEU A 219 0.78 2.91 8.99
C LEU A 219 1.13 1.63 8.23
N ASN A 220 0.59 1.46 7.02
CA ASN A 220 0.83 0.28 6.20
C ASN A 220 1.67 0.63 4.97
N PRO A 221 2.65 -0.21 4.61
CA PRO A 221 3.58 0.11 3.55
C PRO A 221 2.93 0.06 2.15
N ARG A 222 3.39 0.96 1.28
CA ARG A 222 3.10 0.99 -0.17
C ARG A 222 4.35 1.42 -0.90
N GLN A 223 4.47 1.03 -2.16
CA GLN A 223 5.58 1.44 -2.98
C GLN A 223 5.65 2.97 -3.08
N PRO A 224 6.75 3.61 -2.65
CA PRO A 224 6.88 5.05 -2.64
C PRO A 224 7.08 5.63 -4.05
N GLY A 225 7.48 4.80 -5.01
CA GLY A 225 7.85 5.25 -6.34
C GLY A 225 8.94 6.30 -6.29
N SER A 226 8.92 7.25 -7.21
CA SER A 226 9.95 8.29 -7.32
C SER A 226 10.11 9.19 -6.11
N SER A 227 9.20 9.15 -5.13
CA SER A 227 9.37 9.90 -3.88
C SER A 227 10.53 9.39 -3.01
N ILE A 228 11.06 8.18 -3.27
CA ILE A 228 12.25 7.66 -2.59
C ILE A 228 13.56 8.33 -3.08
N LYS A 229 13.59 8.86 -4.32
CA LYS A 229 14.80 9.39 -4.96
C LYS A 229 15.55 10.45 -4.15
N PRO A 230 14.88 11.45 -3.52
CA PRO A 230 15.57 12.41 -2.69
C PRO A 230 16.34 11.78 -1.54
N LEU A 231 15.85 10.67 -0.99
CA LEU A 231 16.44 9.98 0.16
C LEU A 231 17.54 8.98 -0.28
N ALA A 232 17.16 8.02 -1.14
CA ALA A 232 17.98 6.87 -1.50
C ALA A 232 19.03 7.16 -2.59
N VAL A 233 18.82 8.22 -3.39
CA VAL A 233 19.70 8.54 -4.53
C VAL A 233 20.42 9.85 -4.30
N TYR A 234 19.70 10.96 -4.32
CA TYR A 234 20.32 12.29 -4.29
C TYR A 234 20.91 12.63 -2.93
N GLY A 235 20.17 12.45 -1.84
CA GLY A 235 20.67 12.62 -0.48
C GLY A 235 21.85 11.68 -0.18
N ALA A 236 21.75 10.43 -0.65
CA ALA A 236 22.81 9.46 -0.49
C ALA A 236 24.09 9.86 -1.28
N ALA A 237 23.95 10.37 -2.50
CA ALA A 237 25.07 10.83 -3.31
C ALA A 237 25.79 12.02 -2.68
N LEU A 238 25.02 12.99 -2.21
CA LEU A 238 25.55 14.19 -1.54
C LEU A 238 26.24 13.83 -0.22
N GLN A 239 25.59 12.99 0.61
CA GLN A 239 26.16 12.58 1.89
C GLN A 239 27.45 11.76 1.69
N LYS A 240 27.45 10.81 0.76
CA LYS A 240 28.64 10.03 0.47
C LYS A 240 29.80 10.90 -0.02
N SER A 241 29.53 11.88 -0.89
CA SER A 241 30.54 12.83 -1.35
C SER A 241 31.08 13.69 -0.20
N TYR A 242 30.21 14.11 0.72
CA TYR A 242 30.61 14.83 1.92
C TYR A 242 31.48 13.96 2.85
N ASP A 243 31.12 12.69 3.05
CA ASP A 243 31.91 11.74 3.86
C ASP A 243 33.33 11.57 3.31
N TYR A 244 33.51 11.55 1.97
CA TYR A 244 34.82 11.49 1.32
C TYR A 244 35.59 12.81 1.52
N LEU A 245 34.91 13.94 1.36
CA LEU A 245 35.52 15.25 1.56
C LEU A 245 36.05 15.43 2.99
N GLN A 246 35.32 14.96 4.01
CA GLN A 246 35.76 15.02 5.40
C GLN A 246 37.02 14.19 5.70
N LYS A 247 37.30 13.18 4.88
CA LYS A 247 38.50 12.33 4.98
C LYS A 247 39.64 12.81 4.09
N ASP A 248 39.48 13.92 3.38
CA ASP A 248 40.40 14.40 2.35
C ASP A 248 40.64 13.36 1.24
N GLU A 249 39.60 12.56 0.95
CA GLU A 249 39.59 11.54 -0.08
C GLU A 249 38.74 11.99 -1.27
N LYS A 250 39.16 11.65 -2.48
CA LYS A 250 38.34 11.89 -3.67
C LYS A 250 37.31 10.78 -3.86
N TYR A 251 36.11 11.19 -4.21
CA TYR A 251 35.07 10.23 -4.59
C TYR A 251 35.44 9.58 -5.93
N GLN A 252 35.87 8.33 -5.89
CA GLN A 252 36.19 7.58 -7.09
C GLN A 252 34.93 6.92 -7.65
N TYR A 253 34.42 7.46 -8.73
CA TYR A 253 33.30 6.86 -9.45
C TYR A 253 33.74 6.30 -10.79
N THR A 254 33.03 5.28 -11.29
CA THR A 254 33.23 4.70 -12.63
C THR A 254 32.26 5.38 -13.59
N ASP A 255 32.75 5.95 -14.68
CA ASP A 255 31.86 6.40 -15.75
C ASP A 255 31.02 5.21 -16.23
N TYR A 256 29.72 5.29 -16.03
CA TYR A 256 28.83 4.23 -16.48
C TYR A 256 28.77 4.28 -18.00
N ASN A 257 29.11 3.18 -18.62
CA ASN A 257 29.60 2.97 -19.98
C ASN A 257 28.71 3.41 -21.17
N ASN A 258 27.75 4.26 -20.96
CA ASN A 258 26.97 4.87 -22.05
C ASN A 258 27.15 6.37 -22.16
N ASP A 259 28.20 6.88 -21.55
CA ASP A 259 28.57 8.25 -21.76
C ASP A 259 29.12 8.45 -23.18
N THR A 260 28.22 8.70 -24.11
CA THR A 260 28.55 9.01 -25.50
C THR A 260 29.29 10.36 -25.65
N GLN A 261 29.35 11.16 -24.58
CA GLN A 261 29.99 12.48 -24.58
C GLN A 261 31.38 12.48 -23.95
N GLY A 262 31.84 11.35 -23.41
CA GLY A 262 33.24 11.14 -23.02
C GLY A 262 33.76 12.05 -21.91
N THR A 263 32.93 12.58 -21.04
CA THR A 263 33.28 13.51 -19.96
C THR A 263 32.97 12.97 -18.59
N LYS A 264 33.81 13.32 -17.60
CA LYS A 264 33.48 13.09 -16.18
C LYS A 264 32.44 14.10 -15.71
N TYR A 265 31.26 13.64 -15.35
CA TYR A 265 30.14 14.52 -15.01
C TYR A 265 30.06 14.90 -13.55
N TYR A 266 30.54 14.04 -12.68
CA TYR A 266 30.38 14.25 -11.23
C TYR A 266 31.54 15.05 -10.63
N GLY A 267 32.70 15.07 -11.29
CA GLY A 267 33.93 15.62 -10.72
C GLY A 267 34.48 14.70 -9.60
N ASP A 268 35.26 15.27 -8.69
CA ASP A 268 35.77 14.50 -7.53
C ASP A 268 34.71 14.27 -6.43
N TYR A 269 33.64 15.08 -6.40
CA TYR A 269 32.53 15.03 -5.47
C TYR A 269 31.23 15.30 -6.20
N MET A 270 30.15 14.62 -5.77
CA MET A 270 28.81 14.91 -6.26
C MET A 270 28.22 16.09 -5.48
N THR A 271 27.69 17.06 -6.22
CA THR A 271 26.98 18.23 -5.70
C THR A 271 25.67 18.42 -6.44
N ALA A 272 24.78 19.25 -5.95
CA ALA A 272 23.53 19.59 -6.65
C ALA A 272 23.77 20.19 -8.05
N GLY A 273 24.94 20.80 -8.28
CA GLY A 273 25.39 21.36 -9.57
C GLY A 273 26.11 20.36 -10.47
N SER A 274 26.50 19.19 -9.96
CA SER A 274 27.19 18.16 -10.75
C SER A 274 26.37 17.77 -11.97
N THR A 275 27.05 17.60 -13.10
CA THR A 275 26.40 17.30 -14.38
C THR A 275 26.27 15.82 -14.61
N ILE A 276 25.13 15.38 -15.13
CA ILE A 276 24.85 14.01 -15.53
C ILE A 276 24.20 14.00 -16.90
N VAL A 277 24.42 12.95 -17.69
CA VAL A 277 23.77 12.80 -19.00
C VAL A 277 22.54 11.92 -18.90
N ASP A 278 21.41 12.50 -19.26
CA ASP A 278 20.15 11.80 -19.45
C ASP A 278 20.07 11.29 -20.88
N GLU A 279 20.47 10.05 -21.09
CA GLU A 279 20.55 9.34 -22.37
C GLU A 279 20.18 7.87 -22.18
N PRO A 280 19.93 7.09 -23.27
CA PRO A 280 19.66 5.66 -23.14
C PRO A 280 20.72 4.94 -22.30
N LEU A 281 20.29 4.24 -21.26
CA LEU A 281 21.16 3.44 -20.38
C LEU A 281 20.99 1.97 -20.71
N THR A 282 22.07 1.26 -21.05
CA THR A 282 22.07 -0.19 -21.11
C THR A 282 22.39 -0.75 -19.73
N PHE A 283 21.40 -1.37 -19.12
CA PHE A 283 21.50 -1.98 -17.81
C PHE A 283 21.09 -3.45 -17.92
N GLU A 284 21.96 -4.36 -17.47
CA GLU A 284 21.74 -5.81 -17.55
C GLU A 284 21.33 -6.29 -18.97
N GLY A 285 22.00 -5.78 -19.99
CA GLY A 285 21.80 -6.18 -21.38
C GLY A 285 20.56 -5.62 -22.07
N ARG A 286 19.82 -4.71 -21.45
CA ARG A 286 18.64 -4.04 -22.02
C ARG A 286 18.69 -2.54 -21.82
N THR A 287 18.01 -1.80 -22.70
CA THR A 287 17.82 -0.36 -22.49
C THR A 287 16.79 -0.15 -21.37
N TRP A 288 17.26 0.32 -20.21
CA TRP A 288 16.44 0.54 -19.03
C TRP A 288 17.14 1.52 -18.06
N PRO A 289 16.38 2.35 -17.31
CA PRO A 289 14.94 2.56 -17.36
C PRO A 289 14.53 3.55 -18.47
N SER A 290 13.21 3.68 -18.71
CA SER A 290 12.66 4.79 -19.47
C SER A 290 12.25 5.95 -18.55
N ASN A 291 12.30 7.18 -19.06
CA ASN A 291 11.81 8.37 -18.36
C ASN A 291 10.30 8.57 -18.57
N SER A 292 9.58 8.98 -17.52
CA SER A 292 8.13 9.22 -17.57
C SER A 292 7.72 10.38 -18.50
N TYR A 293 8.61 11.35 -18.70
CA TYR A 293 8.39 12.48 -19.61
C TYR A 293 8.66 12.17 -21.10
N GLY A 294 9.03 10.95 -21.41
CA GLY A 294 9.39 10.51 -22.75
C GLY A 294 10.72 11.09 -23.23
N GLY A 295 11.56 10.25 -23.84
CA GLY A 295 12.85 10.62 -24.36
C GLY A 295 13.88 11.05 -23.30
N TYR A 296 14.87 11.83 -23.74
CA TYR A 296 16.06 12.19 -22.95
C TYR A 296 16.36 13.68 -23.07
N LYS A 297 17.03 14.24 -22.05
CA LYS A 297 17.36 15.67 -21.97
C LYS A 297 18.85 15.99 -22.22
N GLY A 298 19.66 14.94 -22.44
CA GLY A 298 21.10 15.13 -22.59
C GLY A 298 21.77 15.58 -21.28
N ARG A 299 22.77 16.41 -21.38
CA ARG A 299 23.53 16.91 -20.22
C ARG A 299 22.72 17.89 -19.37
N ILE A 300 22.43 17.51 -18.12
CA ILE A 300 21.69 18.30 -17.13
C ILE A 300 22.38 18.26 -15.77
N SER A 301 22.07 19.21 -14.88
CA SER A 301 22.54 19.13 -13.48
C SER A 301 21.78 18.09 -12.68
N MET A 302 22.36 17.59 -11.57
CA MET A 302 21.68 16.70 -10.63
C MET A 302 20.39 17.32 -10.08
N ARG A 303 20.40 18.63 -9.78
CA ARG A 303 19.19 19.39 -9.38
C ARG A 303 18.10 19.31 -10.46
N ARG A 304 18.47 19.49 -11.73
CA ARG A 304 17.51 19.39 -12.83
C ARG A 304 17.01 17.97 -13.04
N ALA A 305 17.87 16.97 -12.87
CA ALA A 305 17.49 15.56 -12.94
C ALA A 305 16.46 15.20 -11.86
N MET A 306 16.65 15.71 -10.64
CA MET A 306 15.68 15.53 -9.54
C MET A 306 14.36 16.24 -9.84
N GLN A 307 14.35 17.50 -10.31
CA GLN A 307 13.14 18.23 -10.68
C GLN A 307 12.31 17.51 -11.76
N LEU A 308 12.98 16.90 -12.73
CA LEU A 308 12.35 16.13 -13.80
C LEU A 308 11.97 14.72 -13.33
N SER A 309 12.41 14.32 -12.16
CA SER A 309 12.30 12.94 -11.68
C SER A 309 12.87 11.92 -12.69
N SER A 310 14.01 12.28 -13.35
CA SER A 310 14.63 11.41 -14.35
C SER A 310 14.95 10.05 -13.76
N ASN A 311 14.42 9.00 -14.37
CA ASN A 311 14.69 7.62 -13.96
C ASN A 311 16.12 7.21 -14.35
N VAL A 312 16.55 7.58 -15.54
CA VAL A 312 17.90 7.26 -16.05
C VAL A 312 18.97 7.88 -15.16
N CYS A 313 18.84 9.19 -14.88
CA CYS A 313 19.80 9.87 -14.02
C CYS A 313 19.79 9.31 -12.60
N ALA A 314 18.62 8.99 -12.05
CA ALA A 314 18.53 8.39 -10.74
C ALA A 314 19.27 7.05 -10.66
N VAL A 315 19.09 6.16 -11.64
CA VAL A 315 19.80 4.88 -11.70
C VAL A 315 21.31 5.10 -11.87
N LYS A 316 21.75 5.99 -12.76
CA LYS A 316 23.18 6.30 -12.95
C LYS A 316 23.83 6.80 -11.65
N ILE A 317 23.17 7.71 -10.93
CA ILE A 317 23.67 8.22 -9.64
C ILE A 317 23.69 7.12 -8.59
N TRP A 318 22.61 6.35 -8.48
CA TRP A 318 22.52 5.27 -7.52
C TRP A 318 23.62 4.22 -7.70
N LEU A 319 23.95 3.88 -8.94
CA LEU A 319 25.05 2.97 -9.27
C LEU A 319 26.41 3.49 -8.76
N GLN A 320 26.60 4.80 -8.74
CA GLN A 320 27.81 5.43 -8.16
C GLN A 320 27.76 5.40 -6.62
N VAL A 321 26.59 5.62 -6.04
CA VAL A 321 26.38 5.56 -4.59
C VAL A 321 26.66 4.15 -4.06
N GLY A 322 26.18 3.14 -4.76
CA GLY A 322 26.22 1.74 -4.36
C GLY A 322 25.01 1.34 -3.52
N SER A 323 24.58 0.10 -3.71
CA SER A 323 23.35 -0.44 -3.11
C SER A 323 23.36 -0.41 -1.59
N GLU A 324 24.43 -0.92 -0.98
CA GLU A 324 24.58 -1.01 0.47
C GLU A 324 24.56 0.36 1.14
N TYR A 325 25.30 1.35 0.60
CA TYR A 325 25.32 2.71 1.17
C TYR A 325 23.93 3.34 1.09
N SER A 326 23.25 3.23 -0.06
CA SER A 326 21.90 3.71 -0.26
C SER A 326 20.91 3.06 0.71
N ALA A 327 20.95 1.73 0.84
CA ALA A 327 20.08 0.99 1.76
C ALA A 327 20.29 1.39 3.22
N ASN A 328 21.56 1.45 3.67
CA ASN A 328 21.90 1.87 5.03
C ASN A 328 21.40 3.28 5.34
N LEU A 329 21.47 4.20 4.37
CA LEU A 329 20.96 5.55 4.56
C LEU A 329 19.43 5.58 4.63
N VAL A 330 18.74 4.82 3.79
CA VAL A 330 17.28 4.68 3.81
C VAL A 330 16.79 4.15 5.17
N GLU A 331 17.48 3.18 5.74
CA GLU A 331 17.19 2.69 7.10
C GLU A 331 17.46 3.76 8.17
N LYS A 332 18.54 4.53 8.06
CA LYS A 332 18.79 5.67 8.94
C LYS A 332 17.69 6.73 8.86
N PHE A 333 17.10 6.95 7.67
CA PHE A 333 15.94 7.80 7.49
C PHE A 333 14.67 7.23 8.17
N GLY A 334 14.72 6.00 8.66
CA GLY A 334 13.65 5.37 9.44
C GLY A 334 12.66 4.54 8.63
N ILE A 335 13.01 4.18 7.40
CA ILE A 335 12.24 3.21 6.61
C ILE A 335 12.57 1.81 7.13
N THR A 336 11.61 1.18 7.83
CA THR A 336 11.81 -0.10 8.52
C THR A 336 11.38 -1.32 7.72
N THR A 337 10.82 -1.10 6.54
CA THR A 337 10.20 -2.12 5.69
C THR A 337 11.11 -2.57 4.55
N LEU A 338 12.35 -2.08 4.52
CA LEU A 338 13.33 -2.48 3.52
C LEU A 338 13.69 -3.96 3.71
N ASN A 339 13.54 -4.75 2.64
CA ASN A 339 13.97 -6.15 2.64
C ASN A 339 15.41 -6.25 2.13
N ARG A 340 16.30 -6.81 2.96
CA ARG A 340 17.73 -6.94 2.65
C ARG A 340 18.16 -8.38 2.39
N GLU A 341 17.23 -9.32 2.42
CA GLU A 341 17.54 -10.76 2.32
C GLU A 341 16.67 -11.46 1.26
N GLY A 342 17.18 -12.59 0.77
CA GLY A 342 16.47 -13.48 -0.15
C GLY A 342 16.22 -12.91 -1.55
N ASP A 343 15.35 -13.57 -2.29
CA ASP A 343 15.10 -13.29 -3.72
C ASP A 343 14.38 -11.94 -3.96
N ASN A 344 13.69 -11.41 -2.95
CA ASN A 344 12.99 -10.13 -3.00
C ASN A 344 13.80 -8.99 -2.34
N ASN A 345 15.12 -9.11 -2.32
CA ASN A 345 16.01 -8.10 -1.77
C ASN A 345 15.85 -6.76 -2.49
N ASP A 346 15.70 -5.68 -1.71
CA ASP A 346 15.49 -4.31 -2.19
C ASP A 346 16.80 -3.58 -2.57
N GLU A 347 17.96 -4.19 -2.37
CA GLU A 347 19.26 -3.60 -2.74
C GLU A 347 19.50 -3.64 -4.26
N ASN A 348 18.55 -3.13 -5.02
CA ASN A 348 18.61 -3.08 -6.47
C ASN A 348 18.09 -1.73 -7.00
N ALA A 349 18.39 -1.43 -8.27
CA ALA A 349 18.06 -0.16 -8.88
C ALA A 349 16.54 0.08 -9.00
N ALA A 350 15.75 -0.95 -9.24
CA ALA A 350 14.29 -0.81 -9.35
C ALA A 350 13.66 -0.44 -8.00
N ALA A 351 14.18 -0.99 -6.91
CA ALA A 351 13.72 -0.71 -5.55
C ALA A 351 14.24 0.64 -5.04
N LEU A 352 15.55 0.79 -4.87
CA LEU A 352 16.13 1.96 -4.22
C LEU A 352 16.22 3.20 -5.12
N ALA A 353 16.48 3.06 -6.44
CA ALA A 353 16.55 4.22 -7.31
C ALA A 353 15.19 4.67 -7.84
N LEU A 354 14.19 3.76 -7.95
CA LEU A 354 12.91 4.06 -8.58
C LEU A 354 11.69 3.82 -7.66
N GLY A 355 11.91 3.27 -6.46
CA GLY A 355 10.89 3.09 -5.44
C GLY A 355 9.97 1.88 -5.61
N GLY A 356 10.43 0.88 -6.36
CA GLY A 356 9.74 -0.41 -6.49
C GLY A 356 10.07 -1.37 -5.34
N LEU A 357 10.07 -0.88 -4.10
CA LEU A 357 10.36 -1.68 -2.91
C LEU A 357 9.40 -2.86 -2.79
N SER A 358 9.90 -4.02 -2.41
CA SER A 358 9.15 -5.28 -2.28
C SER A 358 7.96 -5.15 -1.32
N SER A 359 8.19 -4.64 -0.12
CA SER A 359 7.16 -4.34 0.87
C SER A 359 6.64 -2.91 0.78
N GLY A 360 7.39 -1.98 0.18
CA GLY A 360 7.09 -0.57 0.16
C GLY A 360 7.60 0.17 1.41
N ALA A 361 7.15 1.42 1.60
CA ALA A 361 7.43 2.26 2.76
C ALA A 361 6.11 2.78 3.35
N LYS A 362 6.07 2.97 4.68
CA LYS A 362 4.88 3.52 5.34
C LYS A 362 4.84 5.04 5.17
N PRO A 363 3.68 5.64 4.87
CA PRO A 363 3.55 7.10 4.77
C PRO A 363 4.08 7.85 6.00
N ILE A 364 3.87 7.33 7.21
CA ILE A 364 4.40 7.92 8.44
C ILE A 364 5.94 7.93 8.47
N GLU A 365 6.59 6.86 7.98
CA GLU A 365 8.05 6.77 7.89
C GLU A 365 8.59 7.73 6.83
N MET A 366 7.92 7.83 5.68
CA MET A 366 8.28 8.79 4.63
C MET A 366 8.16 10.23 5.12
N ALA A 367 7.09 10.59 5.84
CA ALA A 367 6.94 11.93 6.42
C ALA A 367 8.10 12.28 7.36
N GLN A 368 8.52 11.35 8.23
CA GLN A 368 9.66 11.54 9.14
C GLN A 368 11.00 11.62 8.41
N ALA A 369 11.18 10.80 7.38
CA ALA A 369 12.39 10.82 6.56
C ALA A 369 12.57 12.18 5.87
N PHE A 370 11.50 12.69 5.26
CA PHE A 370 11.54 14.00 4.63
C PHE A 370 11.68 15.15 5.64
N ALA A 371 11.10 15.03 6.84
CA ALA A 371 11.24 16.03 7.90
C ALA A 371 12.70 16.19 8.37
N ALA A 372 13.54 15.18 8.19
CA ALA A 372 14.97 15.27 8.52
C ALA A 372 15.72 16.32 7.69
N ILE A 373 15.30 16.55 6.43
CA ILE A 373 15.97 17.49 5.52
C ILE A 373 15.88 18.92 6.07
N PRO A 374 14.70 19.54 6.26
CA PRO A 374 14.59 20.87 6.82
C PRO A 374 15.02 20.96 8.30
N ASN A 375 15.19 19.82 8.98
CA ASN A 375 15.70 19.75 10.36
C ASN A 375 17.23 19.56 10.41
N GLY A 376 17.97 20.14 9.46
CA GLY A 376 19.42 20.10 9.41
C GLY A 376 20.01 18.68 9.33
N GLY A 377 19.28 17.75 8.71
CA GLY A 377 19.70 16.36 8.54
C GLY A 377 19.43 15.47 9.76
N THR A 378 18.66 15.93 10.73
CA THR A 378 18.32 15.16 11.94
C THR A 378 16.88 14.67 11.88
N ARG A 379 16.69 13.35 11.85
CA ARG A 379 15.38 12.70 11.93
C ARG A 379 14.91 12.60 13.37
N GLN A 380 13.64 12.90 13.56
CA GLN A 380 12.91 12.62 14.81
C GLN A 380 12.02 11.39 14.62
N SER A 381 11.97 10.49 15.62
CA SER A 381 10.99 9.39 15.58
C SER A 381 9.58 9.91 15.83
N SER A 382 8.58 9.29 15.17
CA SER A 382 7.18 9.69 15.35
C SER A 382 6.67 9.43 16.75
N ILE A 383 5.98 10.42 17.32
CA ILE A 383 5.19 10.27 18.55
C ILE A 383 3.76 10.75 18.31
N ALA A 384 2.77 10.02 18.83
CA ALA A 384 1.35 10.33 18.71
C ALA A 384 0.74 10.80 20.06
N TYR A 385 1.45 10.62 21.15
CA TYR A 385 1.08 11.10 22.47
C TYR A 385 2.32 11.54 23.26
N ARG A 386 2.14 12.42 24.24
CA ARG A 386 3.21 12.90 25.14
C ARG A 386 3.22 12.13 26.45
N LYS A 387 2.06 11.91 27.05
CA LYS A 387 1.90 11.15 28.29
C LYS A 387 0.52 10.52 28.41
N VAL A 388 0.44 9.49 29.23
CA VAL A 388 -0.81 8.84 29.65
C VAL A 388 -0.86 8.80 31.17
N LEU A 389 -1.97 9.27 31.73
CA LEU A 389 -2.25 9.21 33.17
C LEU A 389 -3.39 8.22 33.42
N ASP A 390 -3.41 7.60 34.60
CA ASP A 390 -4.54 6.84 35.08
C ASP A 390 -5.71 7.75 35.50
N ARG A 391 -6.83 7.15 35.95
CA ARG A 391 -8.01 7.88 36.44
C ARG A 391 -7.70 8.80 37.64
N ASN A 392 -6.69 8.46 38.43
CA ASN A 392 -6.28 9.19 39.65
C ASN A 392 -5.26 10.29 39.34
N GLY A 393 -4.78 10.39 38.09
CA GLY A 393 -3.77 11.35 37.65
C GLY A 393 -2.32 10.86 37.80
N ASN A 394 -2.10 9.59 38.13
CA ASN A 394 -0.74 9.02 38.17
C ASN A 394 -0.21 8.79 36.76
N LEU A 395 1.07 9.11 36.57
CA LEU A 395 1.75 8.91 35.30
C LEU A 395 1.96 7.41 35.02
N LEU A 396 1.42 6.92 33.90
CA LEU A 396 1.59 5.55 33.42
C LEU A 396 2.66 5.44 32.33
N LEU A 397 2.62 6.33 31.34
CA LEU A 397 3.51 6.29 30.17
C LEU A 397 3.92 7.71 29.76
N THR A 398 5.14 7.85 29.27
CA THR A 398 5.61 8.99 28.48
C THR A 398 6.09 8.52 27.12
N SER A 399 5.99 9.39 26.14
CA SER A 399 6.56 9.16 24.81
C SER A 399 7.45 10.34 24.44
N GLU A 400 8.70 10.04 24.10
CA GLU A 400 9.69 11.01 23.67
C GLU A 400 10.21 10.62 22.29
N SER A 401 10.39 11.62 21.43
CA SER A 401 10.98 11.41 20.12
C SER A 401 12.48 11.13 20.26
N LYS A 402 12.98 10.19 19.46
CA LYS A 402 14.41 9.87 19.39
C LYS A 402 15.02 10.56 18.18
N GLU A 403 16.14 11.24 18.42
CA GLU A 403 16.93 11.89 17.38
C GLU A 403 17.89 10.90 16.70
N THR A 404 18.01 11.03 15.39
CA THR A 404 19.00 10.30 14.60
C THR A 404 19.60 11.25 13.57
N LYS A 405 20.90 11.49 13.61
CA LYS A 405 21.60 12.25 12.57
C LYS A 405 21.70 11.39 11.31
N VAL A 406 21.04 11.80 10.24
CA VAL A 406 20.97 11.07 8.97
C VAL A 406 21.87 11.70 7.93
N LEU A 407 21.78 13.03 7.76
CA LEU A 407 22.60 13.81 6.86
C LEU A 407 23.41 14.82 7.64
N ASP A 408 24.53 15.25 7.08
CA ASP A 408 25.20 16.47 7.54
C ASP A 408 24.33 17.69 7.25
N GLU A 409 24.47 18.74 8.04
CA GLU A 409 23.69 19.97 7.89
C GLU A 409 23.94 20.65 6.55
N GLY A 410 25.19 20.68 6.08
CA GLY A 410 25.56 21.21 4.79
C GLY A 410 24.96 20.43 3.63
N VAL A 411 24.82 19.10 3.78
CA VAL A 411 24.16 18.23 2.81
C VAL A 411 22.65 18.46 2.80
N ALA A 412 22.04 18.57 3.98
CA ALA A 412 20.60 18.77 4.13
C ALA A 412 20.12 20.12 3.55
N THR A 413 21.00 21.14 3.50
CA THR A 413 20.70 22.48 2.96
C THR A 413 21.05 22.65 1.48
N SER A 414 21.69 21.66 0.84
CA SER A 414 22.10 21.67 -0.58
C SER A 414 20.97 21.32 -1.55
#